data_71f5a5b5a3bcc00cd28d98c69ea86079
#
_entry.id   71f5a5b5a3bcc00cd28d98c69ea86079
#
_cell.length_a   1.000
_cell.length_b   1.000
_cell.length_c   1.000
_cell.angle_alpha   90.00
_cell.angle_beta   90.00
_cell.angle_gamma   90.00
#
_symmetry.space_group_name_H-M   'P 1'
#
loop_
_entity.id
_entity.type
_entity.pdbx_description
1 polymer ?
#
loop_
_entity_poly.entity_id
_entity_poly.type
_entity_poly.pdbx_seq_one_letter_code
_entity_poly.pdbx_strand_id
1 'polypeptide(L)'
;MKDALGRVRSESRPHGVGVLVLLALACSRPGEQGPSPSQGASGGSSSSGGAPAVGGTAGASGGAASGGAASSLGDGGMQQETATGGTPPTGSGGQPGAGGTATGGQESDPAGPADTTISWGTDLQPPEVVESARMLAASIVNPSADDYRAKGDQHRTYHFEAAGADVPFRLCVPTDWDGESQLPLAMFLHGAGNDESSYLDQNGKQMVTLAEEHDYVLVSPLGYEGAYGSYLRLPAVFGQLAAAEEQVAAAKTPEAEALQRLSEQDVINVLEIVLAEYPIQPGRIYLMGHSMGSGGTWYIGGKYSFYWDAIAPMSGPFVQELVYPWERMMDVPMFVSEGTSTASVDGSRALRDFLEAGGYPSEYLEVEGDHPGMVPLVLPDVFDFFDRMND
;
A
#
# COMPACT_ATOMS: atom_id res chain seq x y z
N MET A 1 -4.87 60.67 -6.91
CA MET A 1 -3.49 60.31 -7.13
C MET A 1 -3.39 58.84 -6.76
N LYS A 2 -3.71 57.97 -7.73
CA LYS A 2 -2.85 57.05 -8.53
C LYS A 2 -2.25 55.95 -7.67
N ASP A 3 -2.88 54.82 -7.67
CA ASP A 3 -2.55 53.55 -8.40
C ASP A 3 -1.21 52.90 -8.01
N ALA A 4 -1.30 51.75 -7.39
CA ALA A 4 -0.39 50.62 -7.63
C ALA A 4 -1.06 49.31 -7.24
N LEU A 5 -1.73 48.69 -8.22
CA LEU A 5 -2.11 47.26 -8.22
C LEU A 5 -0.87 46.43 -8.54
N GLY A 6 -0.34 45.74 -7.55
CA GLY A 6 0.70 44.72 -7.74
C GLY A 6 0.08 43.40 -8.17
N ARG A 7 0.33 42.99 -9.39
CA ARG A 7 0.00 41.66 -9.93
C ARG A 7 0.78 40.58 -9.19
N VAL A 8 0.08 39.67 -8.52
CA VAL A 8 0.63 38.39 -8.09
C VAL A 8 0.79 37.53 -9.35
N ARG A 9 2.02 37.24 -9.74
CA ARG A 9 2.37 36.25 -10.74
C ARG A 9 2.18 34.88 -10.09
N SER A 10 1.31 34.06 -10.66
CA SER A 10 1.27 32.62 -10.41
C SER A 10 2.54 32.00 -11.02
N GLU A 11 3.50 31.66 -10.21
CA GLU A 11 4.61 30.81 -10.63
C GLU A 11 4.12 29.36 -10.63
N SER A 12 4.01 28.81 -11.85
CA SER A 12 3.82 27.40 -12.09
C SER A 12 5.01 26.63 -11.52
N ARG A 13 4.73 25.74 -10.55
CA ARG A 13 5.69 24.81 -9.97
C ARG A 13 6.31 23.93 -11.06
N PRO A 14 7.61 23.67 -11.04
CA PRO A 14 8.18 22.59 -11.83
C PRO A 14 7.75 21.26 -11.22
N HIS A 15 6.95 20.49 -11.94
CA HIS A 15 6.66 19.11 -11.62
C HIS A 15 7.96 18.32 -11.65
N GLY A 16 8.33 17.75 -10.51
CA GLY A 16 9.50 16.88 -10.39
C GLY A 16 9.27 15.57 -11.17
N VAL A 17 9.73 15.57 -12.41
CA VAL A 17 9.64 14.43 -13.35
C VAL A 17 10.84 13.48 -13.13
N GLY A 18 11.05 12.97 -11.93
CA GLY A 18 12.27 12.17 -11.69
C GLY A 18 12.08 10.74 -11.20
N VAL A 19 11.06 10.48 -10.39
CA VAL A 19 10.92 9.18 -9.70
C VAL A 19 9.75 8.35 -10.22
N LEU A 20 8.80 8.96 -10.92
CA LEU A 20 7.55 8.29 -11.35
C LEU A 20 7.70 7.33 -12.54
N VAL A 21 8.76 7.41 -13.33
CA VAL A 21 8.90 6.63 -14.58
C VAL A 21 9.31 5.17 -14.33
N LEU A 22 9.83 4.84 -13.15
CA LEU A 22 10.47 3.55 -12.89
C LEU A 22 9.53 2.43 -12.43
N LEU A 23 8.36 2.73 -11.90
CA LEU A 23 7.40 1.71 -11.44
C LEU A 23 6.46 1.18 -12.53
N ALA A 24 6.23 1.96 -13.60
CA ALA A 24 5.36 1.54 -14.72
C ALA A 24 5.98 0.43 -15.59
N LEU A 25 7.28 0.20 -15.52
CA LEU A 25 7.99 -0.81 -16.31
C LEU A 25 7.94 -2.23 -15.72
N ALA A 26 7.64 -2.37 -14.46
CA ALA A 26 7.55 -3.70 -13.82
C ALA A 26 6.23 -4.45 -14.14
N CYS A 27 5.23 -3.77 -14.71
CA CYS A 27 3.93 -4.36 -15.06
C CYS A 27 3.70 -4.57 -16.57
N SER A 28 4.67 -4.26 -17.44
CA SER A 28 4.52 -4.44 -18.88
C SER A 28 5.05 -5.81 -19.33
N ARG A 29 4.17 -6.64 -19.88
CA ARG A 29 4.52 -7.93 -20.52
C ARG A 29 5.47 -7.70 -21.69
N PRO A 30 6.52 -8.54 -21.89
CA PRO A 30 7.26 -8.59 -23.14
C PRO A 30 6.44 -9.39 -24.18
N GLY A 31 5.92 -8.70 -25.19
CA GLY A 31 5.38 -9.35 -26.37
C GLY A 31 4.08 -8.77 -26.89
N GLU A 32 4.22 -7.72 -27.70
CA GLU A 32 3.43 -7.50 -28.91
C GLU A 32 4.05 -6.34 -29.65
N GLN A 33 4.91 -6.68 -30.61
CA GLN A 33 5.36 -5.73 -31.65
C GLN A 33 4.24 -5.64 -32.69
N GLY A 34 3.48 -4.55 -32.65
CA GLY A 34 2.61 -4.16 -33.75
C GLY A 34 3.42 -3.50 -34.87
N PRO A 35 3.01 -3.64 -36.15
CA PRO A 35 3.80 -3.18 -37.29
C PRO A 35 3.84 -1.66 -37.43
N SER A 36 5.01 -1.15 -37.78
CA SER A 36 5.28 0.26 -38.12
C SER A 36 4.44 0.74 -39.30
N PRO A 37 3.86 1.95 -39.28
CA PRO A 37 3.27 2.52 -40.47
C PRO A 37 4.33 3.18 -41.35
N SER A 38 4.35 2.76 -42.63
CA SER A 38 5.09 3.37 -43.73
C SER A 38 4.57 4.76 -44.09
N GLN A 39 5.48 5.67 -44.35
CA GLN A 39 5.22 7.01 -44.92
C GLN A 39 4.66 6.90 -46.32
N GLY A 40 3.67 7.72 -46.62
CA GLY A 40 3.18 7.95 -47.98
C GLY A 40 2.35 9.23 -48.06
N ALA A 41 2.75 10.08 -48.98
CA ALA A 41 2.42 11.49 -49.12
C ALA A 41 1.09 11.81 -49.81
N SER A 42 0.60 13.01 -49.51
CA SER A 42 -0.08 14.00 -50.35
C SER A 42 -1.51 13.81 -50.91
N GLY A 43 -2.34 14.81 -50.63
CA GLY A 43 -3.21 15.42 -51.64
C GLY A 43 -4.71 15.38 -51.46
N GLY A 44 -5.32 16.55 -51.20
CA GLY A 44 -6.50 17.01 -51.93
C GLY A 44 -7.90 16.90 -51.33
N SER A 45 -8.36 17.99 -50.81
CA SER A 45 -9.63 18.74 -50.99
C SER A 45 -11.02 18.04 -51.09
N SER A 46 -11.93 18.60 -50.30
CA SER A 46 -13.29 19.11 -50.54
C SER A 46 -14.54 18.22 -50.42
N SER A 47 -15.40 18.71 -49.55
CA SER A 47 -16.84 19.00 -49.67
C SER A 47 -17.89 17.93 -49.35
N SER A 48 -18.70 18.32 -48.38
CA SER A 48 -20.19 18.31 -48.35
C SER A 48 -21.00 17.04 -48.21
N GLY A 49 -21.82 16.99 -47.15
CA GLY A 49 -23.26 16.80 -47.29
C GLY A 49 -23.87 15.49 -46.87
N GLY A 50 -24.76 15.53 -45.90
CA GLY A 50 -25.99 14.75 -45.92
C GLY A 50 -26.16 13.56 -45.00
N ALA A 51 -26.88 13.76 -43.93
CA ALA A 51 -27.73 12.72 -43.31
C ALA A 51 -29.05 12.59 -44.15
N PRO A 52 -29.99 11.66 -43.86
CA PRO A 52 -30.24 10.80 -42.72
C PRO A 52 -30.83 9.39 -43.02
N ALA A 53 -31.03 8.62 -41.93
CA ALA A 53 -32.22 7.81 -41.60
C ALA A 53 -32.32 6.31 -41.99
N VAL A 54 -32.65 5.54 -40.91
CA VAL A 54 -33.69 4.49 -40.77
C VAL A 54 -33.35 3.03 -41.10
N GLY A 55 -33.44 2.17 -40.08
CA GLY A 55 -34.27 0.97 -40.06
C GLY A 55 -33.65 -0.38 -40.24
N GLY A 56 -33.89 -1.28 -39.25
CA GLY A 56 -34.33 -2.61 -39.61
C GLY A 56 -33.54 -3.80 -39.15
N THR A 57 -33.92 -4.36 -37.99
CA THR A 57 -34.30 -5.77 -37.70
C THR A 57 -33.41 -6.95 -38.07
N ALA A 58 -33.08 -7.71 -37.01
CA ALA A 58 -33.26 -9.15 -36.82
C ALA A 58 -32.46 -10.16 -37.65
N GLY A 59 -31.95 -11.17 -36.98
CA GLY A 59 -31.69 -12.46 -37.56
C GLY A 59 -30.63 -13.31 -36.84
N ALA A 60 -31.10 -14.32 -36.22
CA ALA A 60 -30.49 -15.36 -35.39
C ALA A 60 -29.69 -16.41 -36.16
N SER A 61 -29.13 -17.34 -35.36
CA SER A 61 -28.60 -18.69 -35.64
C SER A 61 -27.15 -18.75 -36.12
N GLY A 62 -26.24 -19.57 -35.56
CA GLY A 62 -26.36 -20.92 -35.05
C GLY A 62 -25.23 -21.74 -35.64
N GLY A 63 -24.65 -22.67 -34.88
CA GLY A 63 -23.78 -23.75 -35.40
C GLY A 63 -22.30 -23.62 -34.96
N ALA A 64 -21.82 -24.35 -34.02
CA ALA A 64 -21.53 -25.76 -33.80
C ALA A 64 -20.21 -26.23 -34.47
N ALA A 65 -19.28 -26.62 -33.58
CA ALA A 65 -18.57 -27.88 -33.46
C ALA A 65 -17.25 -28.11 -34.20
N SER A 66 -16.39 -28.77 -33.42
CA SER A 66 -15.35 -29.76 -33.71
C SER A 66 -14.01 -29.22 -34.19
N GLY A 67 -12.88 -29.62 -33.69
CA GLY A 67 -12.42 -30.80 -33.03
C GLY A 67 -10.94 -30.95 -33.25
N GLY A 68 -10.23 -31.42 -32.31
CA GLY A 68 -9.16 -32.37 -32.44
C GLY A 68 -7.76 -31.88 -32.77
N ALA A 69 -6.78 -32.05 -31.92
CA ALA A 69 -5.82 -33.16 -31.97
C ALA A 69 -4.66 -32.90 -31.00
N ALA A 70 -4.39 -33.92 -30.24
CA ALA A 70 -3.24 -34.09 -29.38
C ALA A 70 -1.96 -34.31 -30.19
N SER A 71 -0.82 -33.88 -29.65
CA SER A 71 0.44 -34.59 -29.86
C SER A 71 1.36 -34.44 -28.67
N SER A 72 1.60 -35.59 -28.09
CA SER A 72 2.60 -35.95 -27.08
C SER A 72 4.02 -35.91 -27.65
N LEU A 73 4.99 -35.79 -26.73
CA LEU A 73 6.34 -36.32 -26.64
C LEU A 73 7.23 -35.22 -26.05
N GLY A 74 8.08 -35.35 -25.03
CA GLY A 74 8.81 -36.52 -24.62
C GLY A 74 9.51 -36.29 -23.30
N ASP A 75 9.70 -37.34 -22.70
CA ASP A 75 10.41 -37.75 -21.52
C ASP A 75 11.88 -37.29 -21.48
N GLY A 76 12.35 -36.85 -20.29
CA GLY A 76 13.76 -36.54 -20.05
C GLY A 76 14.04 -36.54 -18.57
N GLY A 77 14.15 -37.72 -17.97
CA GLY A 77 14.56 -37.89 -16.58
C GLY A 77 15.99 -37.44 -16.31
N MET A 78 16.22 -36.83 -15.15
CA MET A 78 17.53 -36.77 -14.53
C MET A 78 17.46 -37.03 -13.02
N GLN A 79 18.39 -37.80 -12.62
CA GLN A 79 18.56 -38.61 -11.44
C GLN A 79 18.69 -37.84 -10.15
N GLN A 80 18.08 -38.42 -9.14
CA GLN A 80 18.23 -38.18 -7.70
C GLN A 80 19.67 -38.49 -7.26
N GLU A 81 20.33 -37.55 -6.59
CA GLU A 81 21.46 -37.85 -5.71
C GLU A 81 21.03 -37.64 -4.25
N THR A 82 21.07 -38.72 -3.51
CA THR A 82 20.86 -38.82 -2.09
C THR A 82 22.10 -38.38 -1.34
N ALA A 83 21.98 -37.44 -0.44
CA ALA A 83 22.99 -37.15 0.59
C ALA A 83 22.41 -37.39 1.96
N THR A 84 23.07 -38.27 2.67
CA THR A 84 22.82 -38.84 4.00
C THR A 84 23.18 -37.87 5.13
N GLY A 85 22.29 -37.77 6.13
CA GLY A 85 22.54 -37.89 7.55
C GLY A 85 23.42 -36.88 8.28
N GLY A 86 22.81 -36.10 9.14
CA GLY A 86 23.46 -35.42 10.27
C GLY A 86 22.44 -35.15 11.36
N THR A 87 22.57 -35.92 12.44
CA THR A 87 21.81 -35.84 13.68
C THR A 87 22.11 -34.54 14.48
N PRO A 88 21.13 -33.87 15.08
CA PRO A 88 21.38 -32.75 16.01
C PRO A 88 21.63 -33.26 17.45
N PRO A 89 22.41 -32.52 18.25
CA PRO A 89 22.65 -32.87 19.63
C PRO A 89 21.52 -32.40 20.55
N THR A 90 21.14 -33.30 21.45
CA THR A 90 20.26 -33.07 22.59
C THR A 90 20.92 -32.20 23.64
N GLY A 91 20.25 -31.13 24.06
CA GLY A 91 20.60 -30.29 25.20
C GLY A 91 19.39 -30.10 26.12
N SER A 92 19.58 -30.51 27.35
CA SER A 92 18.66 -30.69 28.47
C SER A 92 18.03 -29.43 29.06
N GLY A 93 16.75 -29.47 29.35
CA GLY A 93 16.03 -29.19 30.59
C GLY A 93 16.33 -27.93 31.40
N GLY A 94 15.32 -27.05 31.50
CA GLY A 94 15.16 -26.09 32.59
C GLY A 94 13.68 -25.92 32.90
N GLN A 95 13.30 -26.21 34.14
CA GLN A 95 11.94 -26.22 34.68
C GLN A 95 11.34 -24.81 34.87
N PRO A 96 10.00 -24.68 34.90
CA PRO A 96 9.31 -23.40 35.02
C PRO A 96 9.18 -22.91 36.46
N GLY A 97 9.45 -21.63 36.67
CA GLY A 97 9.17 -20.92 37.93
C GLY A 97 7.76 -20.34 37.90
N ALA A 98 7.02 -20.57 38.98
CA ALA A 98 5.63 -20.18 39.18
C ALA A 98 5.46 -18.70 39.59
N GLY A 99 4.39 -18.12 39.12
CA GLY A 99 3.52 -17.21 39.90
C GLY A 99 3.95 -15.76 40.02
N GLY A 100 3.29 -14.88 39.28
CA GLY A 100 3.19 -13.47 39.55
C GLY A 100 1.86 -12.96 39.02
N THR A 101 0.94 -12.63 39.96
CA THR A 101 -0.32 -11.94 39.67
C THR A 101 -0.05 -10.54 39.15
N ALA A 102 -0.43 -10.29 37.91
CA ALA A 102 -0.39 -8.94 37.32
C ALA A 102 -1.73 -8.25 37.55
N THR A 103 -1.74 -7.27 38.42
CA THR A 103 -2.74 -6.21 38.50
C THR A 103 -2.01 -4.90 38.11
N GLY A 104 -2.46 -4.27 37.04
CA GLY A 104 -1.99 -2.94 36.65
C GLY A 104 -2.20 -2.76 35.16
N GLY A 105 -3.20 -1.96 34.79
CA GLY A 105 -3.35 -1.51 33.42
C GLY A 105 -2.04 -0.82 32.99
N GLN A 106 -1.37 -1.39 32.04
CA GLN A 106 -0.21 -0.81 31.39
C GLN A 106 -0.77 0.08 30.28
N GLU A 107 -0.71 1.40 30.50
CA GLU A 107 -0.66 2.30 29.36
C GLU A 107 0.49 1.80 28.50
N SER A 108 0.17 1.27 27.33
CA SER A 108 1.15 0.83 26.35
C SER A 108 1.94 2.08 25.94
N ASP A 109 3.19 2.14 26.37
CA ASP A 109 4.13 3.13 25.86
C ASP A 109 4.34 2.80 24.38
N PRO A 110 3.84 3.62 23.43
CA PRO A 110 3.85 3.26 22.01
C PRO A 110 5.24 3.38 21.36
N ALA A 111 6.23 3.86 22.09
CA ALA A 111 7.61 3.88 21.62
C ALA A 111 8.31 2.61 22.09
N GLY A 112 8.22 1.55 21.30
CA GLY A 112 9.07 0.37 21.48
C GLY A 112 10.56 0.73 21.48
N PRO A 113 11.45 -0.12 22.00
CA PRO A 113 12.89 0.15 22.06
C PRO A 113 13.40 0.44 20.64
N ALA A 114 14.21 1.50 20.52
CA ALA A 114 14.87 1.84 19.27
C ALA A 114 15.70 0.62 18.79
N ASP A 115 15.28 0.04 17.68
CA ASP A 115 16.04 -1.04 17.07
C ASP A 115 17.06 -0.48 16.10
N THR A 116 18.28 -0.36 16.59
CA THR A 116 19.41 0.15 15.82
C THR A 116 20.01 -0.91 14.87
N THR A 117 19.46 -2.13 14.84
CA THR A 117 20.02 -3.25 14.08
C THR A 117 19.43 -3.38 12.69
N ILE A 118 18.26 -2.79 12.42
CA ILE A 118 17.58 -2.90 11.11
C ILE A 118 17.98 -1.72 10.23
N SER A 119 18.91 -1.97 9.33
CA SER A 119 19.35 -1.00 8.30
C SER A 119 18.60 -1.23 6.99
N TRP A 120 17.28 -1.05 7.01
CA TRP A 120 16.43 -1.15 5.83
C TRP A 120 15.62 0.15 5.62
N GLY A 121 15.60 0.68 4.41
CA GLY A 121 14.93 1.94 4.09
C GLY A 121 15.68 3.17 4.60
N THR A 122 15.01 4.08 5.30
CA THR A 122 15.59 5.31 5.83
C THR A 122 16.32 5.08 7.16
N ASP A 123 17.19 6.03 7.52
CA ASP A 123 17.87 6.09 8.81
C ASP A 123 17.03 6.67 9.96
N LEU A 124 15.76 7.01 9.67
CA LEU A 124 14.84 7.54 10.67
C LEU A 124 14.58 6.51 11.77
N GLN A 125 14.62 6.97 13.01
CA GLN A 125 14.34 6.14 14.18
C GLN A 125 12.86 6.32 14.59
N PRO A 126 12.07 5.22 14.73
CA PRO A 126 10.66 5.33 15.04
C PRO A 126 10.31 6.22 16.24
N PRO A 127 11.02 6.18 17.40
CA PRO A 127 10.69 7.06 18.51
C PRO A 127 10.81 8.54 18.18
N GLU A 128 11.82 8.94 17.40
CA GLU A 128 12.05 10.33 17.00
C GLU A 128 10.99 10.82 16.01
N VAL A 129 10.62 9.96 15.06
CA VAL A 129 9.57 10.24 14.07
C VAL A 129 8.23 10.43 14.76
N VAL A 130 7.88 9.50 15.65
CA VAL A 130 6.62 9.53 16.42
C VAL A 130 6.53 10.78 17.30
N GLU A 131 7.59 11.10 18.03
CA GLU A 131 7.61 12.29 18.90
C GLU A 131 7.45 13.57 18.06
N SER A 132 8.15 13.68 16.93
CA SER A 132 8.01 14.80 16.01
C SER A 132 6.58 14.92 15.46
N ALA A 133 5.97 13.80 15.06
CA ALA A 133 4.61 13.77 14.55
C ALA A 133 3.57 14.16 15.62
N ARG A 134 3.73 13.71 16.86
CA ARG A 134 2.88 14.09 18.00
C ARG A 134 2.98 15.57 18.33
N MET A 135 4.18 16.12 18.32
CA MET A 135 4.37 17.56 18.50
C MET A 135 3.69 18.35 17.39
N LEU A 136 3.81 17.92 16.15
CA LEU A 136 3.10 18.51 15.02
C LEU A 136 1.59 18.44 15.22
N ALA A 137 1.04 17.27 15.48
CA ALA A 137 -0.39 17.06 15.70
C ALA A 137 -0.93 17.95 16.83
N ALA A 138 -0.22 18.00 17.96
CA ALA A 138 -0.58 18.88 19.09
C ALA A 138 -0.55 20.37 18.74
N SER A 139 0.24 20.78 17.74
CA SER A 139 0.33 22.16 17.30
C SER A 139 -0.77 22.59 16.35
N ILE A 140 -1.35 21.66 15.60
CA ILE A 140 -2.33 21.95 14.52
C ILE A 140 -3.76 21.52 14.87
N VAL A 141 -3.95 20.45 15.65
CA VAL A 141 -5.29 20.02 16.06
C VAL A 141 -5.88 21.02 17.07
N ASN A 142 -6.95 21.68 16.65
CA ASN A 142 -7.59 22.72 17.44
C ASN A 142 -9.03 22.33 17.84
N PRO A 143 -9.29 21.95 19.08
CA PRO A 143 -10.64 21.59 19.54
C PRO A 143 -11.70 22.69 19.41
N SER A 144 -11.27 23.92 19.15
CA SER A 144 -12.19 25.06 18.96
C SER A 144 -12.42 25.42 17.50
N ALA A 145 -11.86 24.67 16.56
CA ALA A 145 -12.11 24.88 15.13
C ALA A 145 -13.50 24.37 14.73
N ASP A 146 -14.12 25.01 13.75
CA ASP A 146 -15.46 24.63 13.28
C ASP A 146 -15.50 23.23 12.63
N ASP A 147 -14.36 22.78 12.11
CA ASP A 147 -14.16 21.48 11.46
C ASP A 147 -13.55 20.41 12.39
N TYR A 148 -13.36 20.73 13.68
CA TYR A 148 -12.85 19.76 14.66
C TYR A 148 -13.79 18.57 14.78
N ARG A 149 -13.27 17.37 14.55
CA ARG A 149 -14.02 16.11 14.50
C ARG A 149 -15.16 16.12 13.47
N ALA A 150 -14.94 16.79 12.34
CA ALA A 150 -15.91 16.77 11.25
C ALA A 150 -16.12 15.34 10.75
N LYS A 151 -17.35 15.04 10.31
CA LYS A 151 -17.76 13.73 9.76
C LYS A 151 -17.79 13.76 8.25
N GLY A 152 -17.85 12.58 7.63
CA GLY A 152 -17.94 12.39 6.19
C GLY A 152 -16.58 12.43 5.50
N ASP A 153 -16.64 12.58 4.19
CA ASP A 153 -15.49 12.52 3.27
C ASP A 153 -14.83 13.91 3.15
N GLN A 154 -13.59 14.04 3.58
CA GLN A 154 -12.88 15.29 3.77
C GLN A 154 -11.57 15.30 2.99
N HIS A 155 -11.29 16.40 2.26
CA HIS A 155 -9.97 16.71 1.71
C HIS A 155 -9.29 17.69 2.66
N ARG A 156 -8.22 17.27 3.31
CA ARG A 156 -7.50 18.05 4.32
C ARG A 156 -6.07 18.31 3.90
N THR A 157 -5.47 19.32 4.48
CA THR A 157 -4.05 19.65 4.31
C THR A 157 -3.45 20.04 5.65
N TYR A 158 -2.16 19.79 5.80
CA TYR A 158 -1.40 20.31 6.93
C TYR A 158 -0.06 20.89 6.43
N HIS A 159 0.50 21.83 7.17
CA HIS A 159 1.82 22.37 6.86
C HIS A 159 2.91 21.40 7.35
N PHE A 160 3.69 20.86 6.42
CA PHE A 160 4.82 19.98 6.73
C PHE A 160 6.13 20.77 6.68
N GLU A 161 6.58 21.26 7.83
CA GLU A 161 7.77 22.13 7.98
C GLU A 161 9.01 21.55 7.31
N ALA A 162 9.31 20.26 7.52
CA ALA A 162 10.49 19.60 6.94
C ALA A 162 10.46 19.53 5.40
N ALA A 163 9.27 19.53 4.80
CA ALA A 163 9.05 19.58 3.37
C ALA A 163 8.95 21.03 2.85
N GLY A 164 8.72 21.99 3.74
CA GLY A 164 8.43 23.39 3.40
C GLY A 164 7.18 23.54 2.53
N ALA A 165 6.17 22.68 2.71
CA ALA A 165 4.99 22.61 1.86
C ALA A 165 3.74 22.23 2.66
N ASP A 166 2.57 22.61 2.12
CA ASP A 166 1.28 22.09 2.59
C ASP A 166 1.05 20.75 1.89
N VAL A 167 0.81 19.69 2.69
CA VAL A 167 0.67 18.31 2.23
C VAL A 167 -0.78 17.86 2.42
N PRO A 168 -1.44 17.37 1.34
CA PRO A 168 -2.81 16.89 1.44
C PRO A 168 -2.90 15.48 2.01
N PHE A 169 -4.04 15.18 2.62
CA PHE A 169 -4.49 13.83 2.95
C PHE A 169 -6.01 13.74 2.84
N ARG A 170 -6.52 12.53 2.60
CA ARG A 170 -7.95 12.28 2.57
C ARG A 170 -8.37 11.59 3.85
N LEU A 171 -9.47 12.06 4.44
CA LEU A 171 -10.03 11.53 5.67
C LEU A 171 -11.53 11.29 5.50
N CYS A 172 -11.99 10.07 5.78
CA CYS A 172 -13.41 9.74 5.81
C CYS A 172 -13.77 9.28 7.22
N VAL A 173 -14.77 9.92 7.81
CA VAL A 173 -15.28 9.60 9.15
C VAL A 173 -16.75 9.23 9.02
N PRO A 174 -17.24 8.13 9.62
CA PRO A 174 -18.62 7.71 9.50
C PRO A 174 -19.61 8.84 9.74
N THR A 175 -20.59 8.99 8.86
CA THR A 175 -21.52 10.13 8.89
C THR A 175 -22.53 10.04 10.03
N ASP A 176 -22.84 8.84 10.49
CA ASP A 176 -23.75 8.54 11.60
C ASP A 176 -23.02 8.43 12.97
N TRP A 177 -21.68 8.55 13.01
CA TRP A 177 -20.92 8.58 14.28
C TRP A 177 -21.50 9.59 15.27
N ASP A 178 -21.62 9.20 16.54
CA ASP A 178 -22.21 10.03 17.60
C ASP A 178 -21.35 11.22 18.07
N GLY A 179 -20.08 11.28 17.64
CA GLY A 179 -19.11 12.29 18.03
C GLY A 179 -18.33 11.97 19.31
N GLU A 180 -18.62 10.86 19.98
CA GLU A 180 -18.07 10.51 21.29
C GLU A 180 -17.50 9.10 21.35
N SER A 181 -18.16 8.10 20.74
CA SER A 181 -17.73 6.71 20.73
C SER A 181 -16.38 6.54 20.05
N GLN A 182 -15.58 5.59 20.52
CA GLN A 182 -14.32 5.23 19.87
C GLN A 182 -14.56 4.50 18.55
N LEU A 183 -13.78 4.86 17.53
CA LEU A 183 -13.86 4.30 16.19
C LEU A 183 -12.59 3.50 15.85
N PRO A 184 -12.68 2.42 15.06
CA PRO A 184 -11.52 1.81 14.44
C PRO A 184 -10.93 2.72 13.36
N LEU A 185 -9.63 2.55 13.07
CA LEU A 185 -8.91 3.30 12.04
C LEU A 185 -8.33 2.36 10.99
N ALA A 186 -8.58 2.62 9.72
CA ALA A 186 -7.88 2.02 8.60
C ALA A 186 -7.08 3.08 7.84
N MET A 187 -5.77 2.90 7.72
CA MET A 187 -4.91 3.74 6.89
C MET A 187 -4.62 3.04 5.56
N PHE A 188 -4.85 3.76 4.46
CA PHE A 188 -4.60 3.25 3.11
C PHE A 188 -3.41 3.95 2.44
N LEU A 189 -2.46 3.16 1.92
CA LEU A 189 -1.31 3.63 1.16
C LEU A 189 -1.52 3.36 -0.35
N HIS A 190 -1.52 4.43 -1.15
CA HIS A 190 -1.80 4.35 -2.58
C HIS A 190 -0.64 3.77 -3.40
N GLY A 191 -0.94 3.32 -4.62
CA GLY A 191 0.04 2.82 -5.58
C GLY A 191 0.80 3.94 -6.29
N ALA A 192 1.88 3.59 -7.01
CA ALA A 192 2.69 4.53 -7.76
C ALA A 192 1.87 5.30 -8.79
N GLY A 193 2.16 6.60 -8.91
CA GLY A 193 1.47 7.49 -9.85
C GLY A 193 0.07 7.93 -9.41
N ASN A 194 -0.33 7.60 -8.20
CA ASN A 194 -1.57 8.01 -7.56
C ASN A 194 -1.30 8.98 -6.42
N ASP A 195 -2.34 9.48 -5.81
CA ASP A 195 -2.35 10.41 -4.68
C ASP A 195 -3.29 9.93 -3.57
N GLU A 196 -3.45 10.74 -2.53
CA GLU A 196 -4.31 10.47 -1.36
C GLU A 196 -5.77 10.24 -1.70
N SER A 197 -6.23 10.68 -2.88
CA SER A 197 -7.63 10.61 -3.30
C SER A 197 -7.90 9.54 -4.35
N SER A 198 -6.91 9.17 -5.13
CA SER A 198 -7.06 8.36 -6.34
C SER A 198 -7.82 7.04 -6.14
N TYR A 199 -7.49 6.28 -5.08
CA TYR A 199 -8.17 5.01 -4.79
C TYR A 199 -9.52 5.21 -4.11
N LEU A 200 -9.68 6.26 -3.31
CA LEU A 200 -10.91 6.57 -2.62
C LEU A 200 -12.01 7.01 -3.60
N ASP A 201 -11.63 7.61 -4.73
CA ASP A 201 -12.56 8.03 -5.78
C ASP A 201 -12.88 6.93 -6.81
N GLN A 202 -12.10 5.82 -6.83
CA GLN A 202 -12.32 4.73 -7.79
C GLN A 202 -13.56 3.89 -7.46
N ASN A 203 -14.06 3.17 -8.47
CA ASN A 203 -15.14 2.20 -8.35
C ASN A 203 -16.38 2.75 -7.61
N GLY A 204 -16.75 4.01 -7.89
CA GLY A 204 -17.89 4.66 -7.25
C GLY A 204 -17.69 4.92 -5.76
N LYS A 205 -16.44 5.16 -5.35
CA LYS A 205 -16.02 5.36 -3.95
C LYS A 205 -16.23 4.11 -3.07
N GLN A 206 -15.98 2.93 -3.63
CA GLN A 206 -16.19 1.66 -2.92
C GLN A 206 -15.47 1.62 -1.57
N MET A 207 -14.19 2.05 -1.50
CA MET A 207 -13.43 2.05 -0.26
C MET A 207 -14.05 2.97 0.81
N VAL A 208 -14.51 4.15 0.40
CA VAL A 208 -15.23 5.08 1.30
C VAL A 208 -16.55 4.48 1.77
N THR A 209 -17.29 3.81 0.86
CA THR A 209 -18.55 3.14 1.19
C THR A 209 -18.33 2.00 2.19
N LEU A 210 -17.32 1.17 1.98
CA LEU A 210 -16.96 0.10 2.92
C LEU A 210 -16.55 0.66 4.29
N ALA A 211 -15.74 1.73 4.32
CA ALA A 211 -15.37 2.37 5.58
C ALA A 211 -16.59 2.90 6.34
N GLU A 212 -17.58 3.47 5.64
CA GLU A 212 -18.87 3.91 6.22
C GLU A 212 -19.69 2.72 6.73
N GLU A 213 -19.80 1.63 5.94
CA GLU A 213 -20.60 0.45 6.29
C GLU A 213 -20.02 -0.35 7.48
N HIS A 214 -18.69 -0.29 7.69
CA HIS A 214 -17.99 -0.97 8.78
C HIS A 214 -17.60 -0.03 9.96
N ASP A 215 -18.07 1.22 9.95
CA ASP A 215 -17.82 2.24 10.99
C ASP A 215 -16.33 2.60 11.18
N TYR A 216 -15.52 2.58 10.12
CA TYR A 216 -14.10 2.92 10.16
C TYR A 216 -13.84 4.39 9.87
N VAL A 217 -12.93 4.99 10.65
CA VAL A 217 -12.18 6.15 10.16
C VAL A 217 -11.20 5.64 9.10
N LEU A 218 -11.35 6.12 7.86
CA LEU A 218 -10.44 5.80 6.76
C LEU A 218 -9.56 7.00 6.47
N VAL A 219 -8.24 6.82 6.49
CA VAL A 219 -7.29 7.88 6.16
C VAL A 219 -6.32 7.43 5.08
N SER A 220 -6.03 8.33 4.13
CA SER A 220 -5.04 8.11 3.07
C SER A 220 -4.09 9.31 3.02
N PRO A 221 -2.81 9.17 3.40
CA PRO A 221 -1.80 10.20 3.24
C PRO A 221 -1.34 10.29 1.78
N LEU A 222 -0.79 11.45 1.38
CA LEU A 222 -0.10 11.59 0.10
C LEU A 222 1.19 10.73 0.06
N GLY A 223 1.84 10.52 1.21
CA GLY A 223 3.15 9.87 1.28
C GLY A 223 4.25 10.72 0.65
N TYR A 224 4.04 12.03 0.54
CA TYR A 224 4.96 13.04 0.03
C TYR A 224 5.75 12.59 -1.21
N GLU A 225 5.03 12.17 -2.26
CA GLU A 225 5.56 11.76 -3.57
C GLU A 225 6.69 10.69 -3.53
N GLY A 226 6.84 9.98 -2.42
CA GLY A 226 7.89 8.99 -2.20
C GLY A 226 7.35 7.56 -2.17
N ALA A 227 8.22 6.63 -1.85
CA ALA A 227 7.92 5.21 -1.74
C ALA A 227 7.84 4.76 -0.27
N TYR A 228 7.21 5.56 0.57
CA TYR A 228 6.93 5.25 1.98
C TYR A 228 8.16 4.76 2.78
N GLY A 229 9.32 5.42 2.59
CA GLY A 229 10.59 5.01 3.20
C GLY A 229 11.41 4.03 2.36
N SER A 230 10.97 3.74 1.13
CA SER A 230 11.65 2.99 0.08
C SER A 230 11.95 1.50 0.33
N TYR A 231 10.94 0.70 0.14
CA TYR A 231 11.10 -0.74 -0.06
C TYR A 231 12.03 -1.10 -1.25
N LEU A 232 12.23 -0.20 -2.23
CA LEU A 232 13.12 -0.40 -3.38
C LEU A 232 14.61 -0.47 -3.01
N ARG A 233 14.99 -0.03 -1.81
CA ARG A 233 16.37 -0.16 -1.31
C ARG A 233 16.72 -1.59 -0.90
N LEU A 234 15.72 -2.43 -0.72
CA LEU A 234 15.88 -3.81 -0.32
C LEU A 234 16.12 -4.67 -1.55
N PRO A 235 17.12 -5.57 -1.54
CA PRO A 235 17.26 -6.54 -2.62
C PRO A 235 16.06 -7.50 -2.63
N ALA A 236 15.86 -8.09 -3.76
CA ALA A 236 14.70 -8.86 -4.13
C ALA A 236 14.17 -9.84 -3.11
N VAL A 237 12.89 -9.93 -3.19
CA VAL A 237 12.00 -10.61 -2.32
C VAL A 237 11.48 -11.86 -3.00
N PHE A 238 10.96 -12.78 -2.24
CA PHE A 238 10.29 -13.99 -2.67
C PHE A 238 10.20 -14.14 -4.20
N GLY A 239 11.26 -14.66 -4.74
CA GLY A 239 11.37 -15.28 -6.04
C GLY A 239 11.47 -14.43 -7.29
N GLN A 240 10.86 -13.28 -7.51
CA GLN A 240 10.83 -12.73 -8.88
C GLN A 240 10.68 -11.23 -9.10
N LEU A 241 10.32 -10.46 -8.12
CA LEU A 241 10.27 -8.99 -8.27
C LEU A 241 11.49 -8.33 -7.63
N ALA A 242 12.67 -8.74 -8.11
CA ALA A 242 13.86 -7.94 -7.88
C ALA A 242 13.65 -6.59 -8.57
N ALA A 243 13.63 -5.52 -7.78
CA ALA A 243 13.90 -4.23 -8.38
C ALA A 243 15.21 -4.35 -9.17
N ALA A 244 15.22 -3.91 -10.42
CA ALA A 244 16.43 -3.93 -11.22
C ALA A 244 17.55 -3.19 -10.46
N GLU A 245 18.81 -3.62 -10.63
CA GLU A 245 19.95 -2.97 -9.95
C GLU A 245 19.96 -1.45 -10.16
N GLU A 246 19.52 -0.99 -11.34
CA GLU A 246 19.38 0.44 -11.66
C GLU A 246 18.33 1.13 -10.78
N GLN A 247 17.19 0.49 -10.50
CA GLN A 247 16.14 1.02 -9.61
C GLN A 247 16.62 1.09 -8.16
N VAL A 248 17.33 0.07 -7.71
CA VAL A 248 17.94 0.06 -6.36
C VAL A 248 18.97 1.17 -6.24
N ALA A 249 19.80 1.38 -7.27
CA ALA A 249 20.80 2.44 -7.30
C ALA A 249 20.14 3.83 -7.30
N ALA A 250 19.07 4.02 -8.09
CA ALA A 250 18.32 5.27 -8.13
C ALA A 250 17.67 5.61 -6.79
N ALA A 251 17.18 4.61 -6.06
CA ALA A 251 16.60 4.79 -4.72
C ALA A 251 17.63 5.15 -3.63
N LYS A 252 18.91 5.04 -3.92
CA LYS A 252 20.03 5.32 -2.98
C LYS A 252 20.74 6.65 -3.26
N THR A 253 20.21 7.50 -4.15
CA THR A 253 20.75 8.85 -4.32
C THR A 253 20.37 9.74 -3.13
N PRO A 254 21.19 10.77 -2.78
CA PRO A 254 20.86 11.65 -1.66
C PRO A 254 19.48 12.32 -1.78
N GLU A 255 19.07 12.68 -2.99
CA GLU A 255 17.78 13.29 -3.30
C GLU A 255 16.63 12.29 -3.06
N ALA A 256 16.79 11.04 -3.52
CA ALA A 256 15.81 9.98 -3.29
C ALA A 256 15.73 9.62 -1.79
N GLU A 257 16.86 9.58 -1.09
CA GLU A 257 16.89 9.33 0.37
C GLU A 257 16.18 10.44 1.15
N ALA A 258 16.39 11.70 0.78
CA ALA A 258 15.68 12.82 1.38
C ALA A 258 14.17 12.72 1.16
N LEU A 259 13.74 12.39 -0.06
CA LEU A 259 12.33 12.20 -0.39
C LEU A 259 11.70 11.04 0.39
N GLN A 260 12.42 9.93 0.53
CA GLN A 260 11.96 8.76 1.28
C GLN A 260 11.77 9.07 2.77
N ARG A 261 12.64 9.89 3.38
CA ARG A 261 12.44 10.35 4.76
C ARG A 261 11.19 11.21 4.90
N LEU A 262 10.97 12.15 3.98
CA LEU A 262 9.75 12.97 4.00
C LEU A 262 8.50 12.10 3.79
N SER A 263 8.57 11.13 2.88
CA SER A 263 7.47 10.20 2.62
C SER A 263 7.09 9.36 3.84
N GLU A 264 8.07 8.81 4.54
CA GLU A 264 7.88 8.05 5.77
C GLU A 264 7.31 8.94 6.88
N GLN A 265 7.88 10.12 7.07
CA GLN A 265 7.44 11.09 8.08
C GLN A 265 6.02 11.56 7.84
N ASP A 266 5.61 11.80 6.57
CA ASP A 266 4.26 12.21 6.21
C ASP A 266 3.22 11.18 6.64
N VAL A 267 3.46 9.89 6.40
CA VAL A 267 2.55 8.82 6.83
C VAL A 267 2.31 8.86 8.34
N ILE A 268 3.37 9.01 9.13
CA ILE A 268 3.26 9.03 10.60
C ILE A 268 2.67 10.36 11.09
N ASN A 269 2.97 11.48 10.42
CA ASN A 269 2.34 12.77 10.74
C ASN A 269 0.83 12.68 10.58
N VAL A 270 0.35 12.15 9.45
CA VAL A 270 -1.10 12.01 9.19
C VAL A 270 -1.75 11.06 10.19
N LEU A 271 -1.09 9.96 10.54
CA LEU A 271 -1.58 9.06 11.59
C LEU A 271 -1.75 9.79 12.92
N GLU A 272 -0.72 10.47 13.40
CA GLU A 272 -0.76 11.16 14.70
C GLU A 272 -1.73 12.35 14.71
N ILE A 273 -1.96 13.04 13.56
CA ILE A 273 -3.00 14.06 13.43
C ILE A 273 -4.38 13.45 13.67
N VAL A 274 -4.68 12.31 13.04
CA VAL A 274 -5.97 11.63 13.22
C VAL A 274 -6.14 11.10 14.65
N LEU A 275 -5.10 10.49 15.23
CA LEU A 275 -5.11 10.01 16.60
C LEU A 275 -5.29 11.13 17.63
N ALA A 276 -4.77 12.33 17.36
CA ALA A 276 -4.94 13.50 18.25
C ALA A 276 -6.34 14.14 18.15
N GLU A 277 -6.99 14.00 16.98
CA GLU A 277 -8.28 14.65 16.74
C GLU A 277 -9.47 13.76 17.06
N TYR A 278 -9.41 12.47 16.71
CA TYR A 278 -10.52 11.53 16.84
C TYR A 278 -10.28 10.49 17.94
N PRO A 279 -11.32 10.04 18.64
CA PRO A 279 -11.19 9.01 19.66
C PRO A 279 -11.04 7.64 19.01
N ILE A 280 -9.85 7.31 18.52
CA ILE A 280 -9.57 6.01 17.92
C ILE A 280 -9.46 4.94 18.99
N GLN A 281 -10.08 3.80 18.75
CA GLN A 281 -10.10 2.67 19.68
C GLN A 281 -8.72 2.03 19.73
N PRO A 282 -8.08 1.94 20.90
CA PRO A 282 -6.85 1.17 21.07
C PRO A 282 -7.06 -0.30 20.69
N GLY A 283 -6.11 -0.89 19.98
CA GLY A 283 -6.23 -2.27 19.50
C GLY A 283 -7.05 -2.39 18.22
N ARG A 284 -7.36 -1.28 17.53
CA ARG A 284 -8.11 -1.27 16.27
C ARG A 284 -7.54 -0.25 15.27
N ILE A 285 -6.24 -0.32 15.04
CA ILE A 285 -5.53 0.52 14.08
C ILE A 285 -4.92 -0.38 13.01
N TYR A 286 -5.36 -0.21 11.77
CA TYR A 286 -5.03 -1.10 10.67
C TYR A 286 -4.34 -0.37 9.52
N LEU A 287 -3.43 -1.06 8.85
CA LEU A 287 -2.69 -0.54 7.71
C LEU A 287 -2.93 -1.40 6.47
N MET A 288 -3.31 -0.78 5.37
CA MET A 288 -3.46 -1.46 4.08
C MET A 288 -2.88 -0.64 2.94
N GLY A 289 -2.57 -1.28 1.82
CA GLY A 289 -2.05 -0.56 0.65
C GLY A 289 -1.85 -1.46 -0.54
N HIS A 290 -1.84 -0.85 -1.73
CA HIS A 290 -1.76 -1.56 -3.00
C HIS A 290 -0.50 -1.19 -3.78
N SER A 291 0.15 -2.18 -4.43
CA SER A 291 1.30 -1.94 -5.32
C SER A 291 2.48 -1.30 -4.55
N MET A 292 2.89 -0.09 -4.90
CA MET A 292 3.83 0.71 -4.12
C MET A 292 3.38 0.82 -2.66
N GLY A 293 2.08 1.01 -2.43
CA GLY A 293 1.47 1.02 -1.10
C GLY A 293 1.51 -0.34 -0.39
N SER A 294 1.50 -1.47 -1.13
CA SER A 294 1.79 -2.79 -0.54
C SER A 294 3.21 -2.84 0.02
N GLY A 295 4.19 -2.34 -0.73
CA GLY A 295 5.56 -2.18 -0.25
C GLY A 295 5.64 -1.25 0.97
N GLY A 296 4.87 -0.16 0.95
CA GLY A 296 4.69 0.75 2.08
C GLY A 296 4.07 0.05 3.30
N THR A 297 3.05 -0.78 3.08
CA THR A 297 2.38 -1.55 4.13
C THR A 297 3.36 -2.51 4.81
N TRP A 298 4.20 -3.21 4.06
CA TRP A 298 5.27 -4.03 4.62
C TRP A 298 6.29 -3.20 5.37
N TYR A 299 6.79 -2.12 4.75
CA TYR A 299 7.84 -1.27 5.33
C TYR A 299 7.38 -0.55 6.60
N ILE A 300 6.31 0.23 6.52
CA ILE A 300 5.73 0.98 7.65
C ILE A 300 5.16 0.00 8.68
N GLY A 301 4.50 -1.06 8.24
CA GLY A 301 3.96 -2.11 9.10
C GLY A 301 5.02 -2.76 9.98
N GLY A 302 6.15 -3.17 9.42
CA GLY A 302 7.24 -3.78 10.17
C GLY A 302 8.03 -2.80 11.02
N LYS A 303 8.35 -1.61 10.48
CA LYS A 303 9.15 -0.59 11.18
C LYS A 303 8.41 0.05 12.35
N TYR A 304 7.09 0.26 12.21
CA TYR A 304 6.20 0.87 13.20
C TYR A 304 5.14 -0.15 13.69
N SER A 305 5.54 -1.43 13.85
CA SER A 305 4.61 -2.52 14.18
C SER A 305 3.80 -2.31 15.45
N PHE A 306 4.28 -1.48 16.37
CA PHE A 306 3.59 -1.12 17.61
C PHE A 306 2.32 -0.26 17.43
N TYR A 307 2.06 0.26 16.22
CA TYR A 307 0.80 0.94 15.90
C TYR A 307 -0.27 0.00 15.40
N TRP A 308 0.14 -1.10 14.72
CA TRP A 308 -0.77 -1.83 13.85
C TRP A 308 -1.27 -3.10 14.50
N ASP A 309 -2.59 -3.21 14.62
CA ASP A 309 -3.25 -4.41 15.12
C ASP A 309 -3.46 -5.45 14.02
N ALA A 310 -3.44 -5.04 12.75
CA ALA A 310 -3.28 -5.91 11.59
C ALA A 310 -2.82 -5.11 10.36
N ILE A 311 -2.28 -5.82 9.35
CA ILE A 311 -1.90 -5.23 8.07
C ILE A 311 -2.50 -6.00 6.89
N ALA A 312 -2.82 -5.28 5.78
CA ALA A 312 -3.37 -5.88 4.57
C ALA A 312 -2.64 -5.38 3.30
N PRO A 313 -1.46 -5.94 2.97
CA PRO A 313 -0.75 -5.64 1.73
C PRO A 313 -1.45 -6.28 0.54
N MET A 314 -1.73 -5.49 -0.52
CA MET A 314 -2.40 -5.91 -1.74
C MET A 314 -1.47 -5.80 -2.95
N SER A 315 -1.26 -6.91 -3.66
CA SER A 315 -0.46 -7.03 -4.89
C SER A 315 0.98 -6.53 -4.77
N GLY A 316 1.84 -7.44 -4.37
CA GLY A 316 3.28 -7.29 -4.33
C GLY A 316 3.91 -7.75 -3.01
N PRO A 317 4.71 -8.84 -3.05
CA PRO A 317 5.44 -9.34 -1.88
C PRO A 317 6.72 -8.53 -1.67
N PHE A 318 6.60 -7.20 -1.49
CA PHE A 318 7.72 -6.27 -1.37
C PHE A 318 8.34 -6.32 0.04
N VAL A 319 8.75 -7.50 0.46
CA VAL A 319 9.35 -7.77 1.77
C VAL A 319 10.52 -8.72 1.60
N GLN A 320 11.54 -8.61 2.43
CA GLN A 320 12.73 -9.46 2.38
C GLN A 320 12.78 -10.46 3.52
N GLU A 321 13.00 -11.73 3.17
CA GLU A 321 13.13 -12.80 4.14
C GLU A 321 14.24 -12.53 5.19
N LEU A 322 15.39 -12.00 4.76
CA LEU A 322 16.58 -11.91 5.62
C LEU A 322 16.70 -10.64 6.47
N VAL A 323 16.01 -9.57 6.10
CA VAL A 323 16.18 -8.25 6.75
C VAL A 323 14.90 -7.66 7.29
N TYR A 324 13.77 -8.28 7.04
CA TYR A 324 12.48 -7.85 7.58
C TYR A 324 12.40 -8.22 9.08
N PRO A 325 11.84 -7.37 9.95
CA PRO A 325 11.76 -7.64 11.38
C PRO A 325 10.66 -8.64 11.72
N TRP A 326 10.81 -9.87 11.25
CA TRP A 326 9.81 -10.94 11.36
C TRP A 326 9.39 -11.23 12.80
N GLU A 327 10.30 -11.10 13.76
CA GLU A 327 10.00 -11.27 15.18
C GLU A 327 8.95 -10.28 15.72
N ARG A 328 8.85 -9.10 15.09
CA ARG A 328 7.83 -8.09 15.45
C ARG A 328 6.47 -8.37 14.83
N MET A 329 6.44 -9.23 13.82
CA MET A 329 5.23 -9.57 13.07
C MET A 329 4.56 -10.85 13.57
N MET A 330 5.14 -11.51 14.58
CA MET A 330 4.56 -12.74 15.15
C MET A 330 3.20 -12.52 15.78
N ASP A 331 2.92 -11.32 16.26
CA ASP A 331 1.65 -10.95 16.90
C ASP A 331 0.80 -9.98 16.05
N VAL A 332 1.24 -9.68 14.82
CA VAL A 332 0.52 -8.80 13.89
C VAL A 332 -0.14 -9.62 12.79
N PRO A 333 -1.46 -9.80 12.80
CA PRO A 333 -2.19 -10.49 11.75
C PRO A 333 -2.01 -9.83 10.38
N MET A 334 -1.88 -10.64 9.33
CA MET A 334 -1.60 -10.20 7.98
C MET A 334 -2.61 -10.77 6.99
N PHE A 335 -3.27 -9.93 6.21
CA PHE A 335 -4.13 -10.34 5.10
C PHE A 335 -3.43 -10.04 3.78
N VAL A 336 -2.76 -11.02 3.20
CA VAL A 336 -2.03 -10.88 1.95
C VAL A 336 -2.93 -11.21 0.78
N SER A 337 -3.10 -10.30 -0.17
CA SER A 337 -3.95 -10.54 -1.33
C SER A 337 -3.25 -10.26 -2.65
N GLU A 338 -3.63 -11.04 -3.70
CA GLU A 338 -2.99 -10.96 -5.00
C GLU A 338 -3.98 -11.26 -6.14
N GLY A 339 -3.74 -10.68 -7.32
CA GLY A 339 -4.47 -11.00 -8.53
C GLY A 339 -3.82 -12.18 -9.27
N THR A 340 -4.62 -13.11 -9.78
CA THR A 340 -4.11 -14.31 -10.48
C THR A 340 -3.37 -14.00 -11.78
N SER A 341 -3.55 -12.79 -12.34
CA SER A 341 -2.92 -12.36 -13.60
C SER A 341 -1.83 -11.30 -13.40
N THR A 342 -1.34 -11.10 -12.18
CA THR A 342 -0.26 -10.16 -11.87
C THR A 342 1.11 -10.79 -12.12
N ALA A 343 2.13 -9.94 -12.32
CA ALA A 343 3.52 -10.40 -12.42
C ALA A 343 4.10 -10.87 -11.09
N SER A 344 3.45 -10.52 -9.96
CA SER A 344 3.88 -10.81 -8.58
C SER A 344 3.28 -12.08 -8.00
N VAL A 345 2.34 -12.73 -8.68
CA VAL A 345 1.55 -13.84 -8.12
C VAL A 345 2.39 -14.99 -7.58
N ASP A 346 3.44 -15.40 -8.31
CA ASP A 346 4.30 -16.50 -7.86
C ASP A 346 5.13 -16.10 -6.62
N GLY A 347 5.56 -14.84 -6.54
CA GLY A 347 6.22 -14.30 -5.36
C GLY A 347 5.29 -14.22 -4.16
N SER A 348 4.04 -13.83 -4.37
CA SER A 348 3.01 -13.77 -3.31
C SER A 348 2.65 -15.16 -2.78
N ARG A 349 2.63 -16.18 -3.65
CA ARG A 349 2.47 -17.58 -3.24
C ARG A 349 3.65 -18.08 -2.40
N ALA A 350 4.88 -17.74 -2.81
CA ALA A 350 6.08 -18.08 -2.05
C ALA A 350 6.09 -17.39 -0.67
N LEU A 351 5.65 -16.14 -0.60
CA LEU A 351 5.49 -15.42 0.67
C LEU A 351 4.43 -16.09 1.57
N ARG A 352 3.26 -16.46 1.03
CA ARG A 352 2.25 -17.24 1.75
C ARG A 352 2.85 -18.49 2.37
N ASP A 353 3.56 -19.29 1.56
CA ASP A 353 4.17 -20.56 2.01
C ASP A 353 5.21 -20.32 3.12
N PHE A 354 5.97 -19.22 3.03
CA PHE A 354 6.90 -18.80 4.08
C PHE A 354 6.18 -18.41 5.38
N LEU A 355 5.14 -17.58 5.30
CA LEU A 355 4.35 -17.14 6.46
C LEU A 355 3.69 -18.33 7.16
N GLU A 356 3.09 -19.25 6.40
CA GLU A 356 2.47 -20.46 6.91
C GLU A 356 3.50 -21.38 7.59
N ALA A 357 4.64 -21.62 6.94
CA ALA A 357 5.71 -22.44 7.50
C ALA A 357 6.33 -21.82 8.77
N GLY A 358 6.39 -20.50 8.86
CA GLY A 358 6.88 -19.75 10.02
C GLY A 358 5.86 -19.63 11.17
N GLY A 359 4.60 -20.00 10.94
CA GLY A 359 3.53 -19.90 11.95
C GLY A 359 3.09 -18.46 12.20
N TYR A 360 3.25 -17.57 11.21
CA TYR A 360 2.77 -16.20 11.29
C TYR A 360 1.24 -16.16 11.19
N PRO A 361 0.56 -15.27 11.94
CA PRO A 361 -0.89 -15.12 11.83
C PRO A 361 -1.23 -14.46 10.49
N SER A 362 -1.46 -15.25 9.46
CA SER A 362 -1.68 -14.74 8.10
C SER A 362 -2.82 -15.45 7.39
N GLU A 363 -3.57 -14.69 6.61
CA GLU A 363 -4.54 -15.15 5.62
C GLU A 363 -4.03 -14.77 4.22
N TYR A 364 -4.32 -15.59 3.22
CA TYR A 364 -3.95 -15.35 1.84
C TYR A 364 -5.15 -15.49 0.91
N LEU A 365 -5.39 -14.48 0.07
CA LEU A 365 -6.48 -14.47 -0.90
C LEU A 365 -5.94 -14.18 -2.31
N GLU A 366 -6.26 -15.04 -3.27
CA GLU A 366 -6.12 -14.77 -4.70
C GLU A 366 -7.49 -14.51 -5.33
N VAL A 367 -7.59 -13.47 -6.15
CA VAL A 367 -8.79 -13.17 -6.93
C VAL A 367 -8.47 -13.17 -8.42
N GLU A 368 -9.45 -13.51 -9.26
CA GLU A 368 -9.28 -13.45 -10.70
C GLU A 368 -9.23 -11.98 -11.15
N GLY A 369 -8.02 -11.50 -11.49
CA GLY A 369 -7.81 -10.12 -11.91
C GLY A 369 -6.36 -9.82 -12.20
N ASP A 370 -6.14 -8.69 -12.88
CA ASP A 370 -4.84 -8.08 -13.08
C ASP A 370 -4.49 -7.13 -11.91
N HIS A 371 -3.36 -6.47 -12.02
CA HIS A 371 -2.81 -5.64 -10.97
C HIS A 371 -3.77 -4.56 -10.43
N PRO A 372 -4.43 -3.71 -11.25
CA PRO A 372 -5.43 -2.78 -10.76
C PRO A 372 -6.81 -3.42 -10.52
N GLY A 373 -7.18 -4.42 -11.30
CA GLY A 373 -8.50 -5.03 -11.28
C GLY A 373 -8.79 -5.87 -10.04
N MET A 374 -7.75 -6.31 -9.32
CA MET A 374 -7.93 -7.07 -8.09
C MET A 374 -8.41 -6.23 -6.91
N VAL A 375 -8.07 -4.93 -6.86
CA VAL A 375 -8.33 -4.06 -5.71
C VAL A 375 -9.80 -4.05 -5.32
N PRO A 376 -10.77 -3.72 -6.22
CA PRO A 376 -12.17 -3.71 -5.85
C PRO A 376 -12.73 -5.08 -5.45
N LEU A 377 -12.06 -6.16 -5.84
CA LEU A 377 -12.48 -7.52 -5.53
C LEU A 377 -12.06 -7.97 -4.13
N VAL A 378 -10.93 -7.47 -3.63
CA VAL A 378 -10.41 -7.87 -2.31
C VAL A 378 -10.79 -6.91 -1.18
N LEU A 379 -11.18 -5.67 -1.48
CA LEU A 379 -11.51 -4.68 -0.46
C LEU A 379 -12.58 -5.15 0.55
N PRO A 380 -13.70 -5.78 0.15
CA PRO A 380 -14.67 -6.29 1.12
C PRO A 380 -14.04 -7.31 2.10
N ASP A 381 -13.24 -8.25 1.59
CA ASP A 381 -12.57 -9.25 2.42
C ASP A 381 -11.53 -8.64 3.37
N VAL A 382 -10.88 -7.52 2.98
CA VAL A 382 -9.97 -6.76 3.84
C VAL A 382 -10.71 -6.14 5.03
N PHE A 383 -11.86 -5.48 4.80
CA PHE A 383 -12.66 -4.91 5.89
C PHE A 383 -13.25 -6.00 6.79
N ASP A 384 -13.77 -7.09 6.20
CA ASP A 384 -14.21 -8.27 6.95
C ASP A 384 -13.10 -8.90 7.79
N PHE A 385 -11.85 -8.91 7.27
CA PHE A 385 -10.68 -9.38 8.03
C PHE A 385 -10.40 -8.47 9.22
N PHE A 386 -10.40 -7.14 9.04
CA PHE A 386 -10.18 -6.20 10.15
C PHE A 386 -11.27 -6.30 11.22
N ASP A 387 -12.52 -6.55 10.83
CA ASP A 387 -13.60 -6.76 11.80
C ASP A 387 -13.37 -8.01 12.66
N ARG A 388 -12.89 -9.10 12.07
CA ARG A 388 -12.57 -10.32 12.82
C ARG A 388 -11.43 -10.19 13.82
N MET A 389 -10.58 -9.17 13.67
CA MET A 389 -9.51 -8.91 14.65
C MET A 389 -10.04 -8.35 15.97
N ASN A 390 -11.35 -8.11 16.09
CA ASN A 390 -11.99 -7.48 17.24
C ASN A 390 -12.78 -8.45 18.11
N ASP A 391 -12.92 -9.71 17.66
CA ASP A 391 -13.61 -10.79 18.36
C ASP A 391 -12.64 -11.62 19.20
#